data_98dddaad1eeda9b4929e9793a396d164
#
_entry.id   98dddaad1eeda9b4929e9793a396d164
#
_cell.length_a   1.000
_cell.length_b   1.000
_cell.length_c   1.000
_cell.angle_alpha   90.00
_cell.angle_beta   90.00
_cell.angle_gamma   90.00
#
_symmetry.space_group_name_H-M   'P 1'
#
loop_
_entity.id
_entity.type
_entity.pdbx_description
1 polymer ?
#
loop_
_entity_poly.entity_id
_entity_poly.type
_entity_poly.pdbx_seq_one_letter_code
_entity_poly.pdbx_strand_id
1 'polypeptide(L)'
;MDIQFNTNEDYNKLALSELRKRLKKVKEGGGKKNLEKLHSQGKLSARERIEYLLDKDKPQIEIGAFAGEGMYEAHGGCPSAGVVVVIGYVAGKQCVVVANDATVKAGAWFPITAKKNLRAQEIAMENRLPIIYLVDSAGVYLPLQDEIFPDKEHFGRIFRNNALMSSMGITQIAVVMGSCVAGGAYLPIMSDEALIVDKTGSIFLAGSYLVKAAIGENIDNETLGGATTHCEISGVTDYKATDDKDALDRVRRTMAKLADAEKAGFNRIEAHKPLKDSNEIYGILPKLRSEPYDMKDIILRLVDNSVFDEYKEGYGQTILTGYARIEGWAVGIVANQRKVVKTKKGEMQFGGVIYSDSADKATRFIANCNQKKIPLLFLQDVTGFMVGSKSEHGGIIKDGAKLVNAVANSVVPKFTVVIGNSYGAGNYAMCGKAYDPRLIVSWHSGNISVMGGAQAAKVLLQIETANLKKKGEELTPEKEAALFAHIKEQYDEQISPYYAAARLWTDAIIDPLETRQWIAMGIEAANNAPIERAFNLGVIQV
;
A
#
# COMPACT_ATOMS: atom_id res chain seq x y z
N MET A 1 -3.25 -37.58 -1.99
CA MET A 1 -3.47 -36.12 -1.86
C MET A 1 -4.82 -35.93 -1.18
N ASP A 2 -4.90 -35.04 -0.21
CA ASP A 2 -6.12 -34.74 0.51
C ASP A 2 -7.11 -34.02 -0.41
N ILE A 3 -8.38 -34.47 -0.46
CA ILE A 3 -9.44 -33.86 -1.30
C ILE A 3 -9.61 -32.38 -0.92
N GLN A 4 -9.50 -32.06 0.37
CA GLN A 4 -9.60 -30.69 0.85
C GLN A 4 -8.48 -29.81 0.31
N PHE A 5 -7.25 -30.30 0.27
CA PHE A 5 -6.11 -29.60 -0.31
C PHE A 5 -6.35 -29.23 -1.78
N ASN A 6 -6.81 -30.18 -2.59
CA ASN A 6 -7.09 -29.94 -4.01
C ASN A 6 -8.26 -28.95 -4.18
N THR A 7 -9.32 -29.06 -3.37
CA THR A 7 -10.44 -28.12 -3.41
C THR A 7 -10.00 -26.68 -3.07
N ASN A 8 -9.13 -26.53 -2.10
CA ASN A 8 -8.56 -25.23 -1.75
C ASN A 8 -7.68 -24.68 -2.88
N GLU A 9 -6.82 -25.53 -3.45
CA GLU A 9 -5.91 -25.15 -4.53
C GLU A 9 -6.69 -24.64 -5.75
N ASP A 10 -7.72 -25.37 -6.19
CA ASP A 10 -8.57 -24.96 -7.31
C ASP A 10 -9.27 -23.63 -7.04
N TYR A 11 -9.83 -23.47 -5.84
CA TYR A 11 -10.48 -22.22 -5.44
C TYR A 11 -9.51 -21.03 -5.47
N ASN A 12 -8.33 -21.17 -4.88
CA ASN A 12 -7.35 -20.10 -4.81
C ASN A 12 -6.78 -19.74 -6.20
N LYS A 13 -6.52 -20.73 -7.05
CA LYS A 13 -6.09 -20.50 -8.44
C LYS A 13 -7.17 -19.77 -9.26
N LEU A 14 -8.45 -20.09 -9.06
CA LEU A 14 -9.55 -19.38 -9.71
C LEU A 14 -9.63 -17.93 -9.25
N ALA A 15 -9.50 -17.68 -7.94
CA ALA A 15 -9.48 -16.33 -7.38
C ALA A 15 -8.30 -15.50 -7.91
N LEU A 16 -7.13 -16.11 -8.09
CA LEU A 16 -5.97 -15.47 -8.71
C LEU A 16 -6.17 -15.17 -10.21
N SER A 17 -6.89 -16.03 -10.92
CA SER A 17 -7.27 -15.76 -12.31
C SER A 17 -8.15 -14.52 -12.41
N GLU A 18 -9.12 -14.37 -11.50
CA GLU A 18 -9.96 -13.16 -11.43
C GLU A 18 -9.13 -11.92 -11.04
N LEU A 19 -8.21 -12.03 -10.09
CA LEU A 19 -7.28 -10.96 -9.73
C LEU A 19 -6.50 -10.47 -10.95
N ARG A 20 -5.93 -11.39 -11.73
CA ARG A 20 -5.15 -11.07 -12.93
C ARG A 20 -6.01 -10.41 -14.02
N LYS A 21 -7.26 -10.87 -14.20
CA LYS A 21 -8.22 -10.28 -15.14
C LYS A 21 -8.57 -8.84 -14.74
N ARG A 22 -8.85 -8.60 -13.45
CA ARG A 22 -9.16 -7.25 -12.92
C ARG A 22 -7.94 -6.33 -13.03
N LEU A 23 -6.74 -6.81 -12.69
CA LEU A 23 -5.49 -6.09 -12.86
C LEU A 23 -5.26 -5.66 -14.31
N LYS A 24 -5.49 -6.56 -15.26
CA LYS A 24 -5.39 -6.23 -16.70
C LYS A 24 -6.35 -5.09 -17.06
N LYS A 25 -7.61 -5.17 -16.64
CA LYS A 25 -8.62 -4.14 -16.89
C LYS A 25 -8.22 -2.78 -16.32
N VAL A 26 -7.77 -2.75 -15.07
CA VAL A 26 -7.34 -1.51 -14.40
C VAL A 26 -6.12 -0.89 -15.11
N LYS A 27 -5.20 -1.72 -15.60
CA LYS A 27 -4.00 -1.28 -16.34
C LYS A 27 -4.29 -0.69 -17.72
N GLU A 28 -5.50 -0.87 -18.26
CA GLU A 28 -5.94 -0.20 -19.49
C GLU A 28 -6.17 1.31 -19.32
N GLY A 29 -6.18 1.80 -18.07
CA GLY A 29 -6.34 3.21 -17.74
C GLY A 29 -7.62 3.80 -18.33
N GLY A 30 -7.50 4.89 -19.10
CA GLY A 30 -8.62 5.55 -19.81
C GLY A 30 -9.06 4.84 -21.09
N GLY A 31 -8.50 3.64 -21.39
CA GLY A 31 -8.90 2.79 -22.49
C GLY A 31 -8.19 3.11 -23.83
N LYS A 32 -8.38 2.19 -24.77
CA LYS A 32 -7.66 2.17 -26.06
C LYS A 32 -7.78 3.48 -26.85
N LYS A 33 -8.98 4.07 -26.93
CA LYS A 33 -9.21 5.33 -27.68
C LYS A 33 -8.36 6.49 -27.14
N ASN A 34 -8.27 6.63 -25.82
CA ASN A 34 -7.47 7.68 -25.20
C ASN A 34 -5.97 7.41 -25.35
N LEU A 35 -5.56 6.16 -25.33
CA LEU A 35 -4.18 5.75 -25.61
C LEU A 35 -3.78 6.09 -27.05
N GLU A 36 -4.60 5.76 -28.04
CA GLU A 36 -4.37 6.10 -29.46
C GLU A 36 -4.29 7.62 -29.67
N LYS A 37 -5.15 8.38 -28.98
CA LYS A 37 -5.08 9.84 -29.01
C LYS A 37 -3.77 10.37 -28.44
N LEU A 38 -3.28 9.79 -27.33
CA LEU A 38 -2.01 10.15 -26.71
C LEU A 38 -0.84 9.90 -27.66
N HIS A 39 -0.80 8.72 -28.28
CA HIS A 39 0.22 8.36 -29.27
C HIS A 39 0.19 9.28 -30.51
N SER A 40 -1.00 9.70 -30.97
CA SER A 40 -1.11 10.64 -32.10
C SER A 40 -0.51 12.02 -31.80
N GLN A 41 -0.31 12.35 -30.51
CA GLN A 41 0.37 13.56 -30.06
C GLN A 41 1.89 13.37 -29.89
N GLY A 42 2.43 12.20 -30.25
CA GLY A 42 3.85 11.86 -30.07
C GLY A 42 4.27 11.52 -28.64
N LYS A 43 3.30 11.28 -27.75
CA LYS A 43 3.52 11.02 -26.32
C LYS A 43 3.45 9.53 -26.00
N LEU A 44 4.28 9.07 -25.08
CA LEU A 44 4.15 7.76 -24.45
C LEU A 44 3.10 7.81 -23.31
N SER A 45 2.45 6.67 -23.06
CA SER A 45 1.59 6.53 -21.87
C SER A 45 2.42 6.47 -20.58
N ALA A 46 1.77 6.68 -19.43
CA ALA A 46 2.44 6.57 -18.12
C ALA A 46 3.17 5.23 -17.95
N ARG A 47 2.56 4.12 -18.38
CA ARG A 47 3.16 2.79 -18.27
C ARG A 47 4.33 2.59 -19.21
N GLU A 48 4.23 3.05 -20.45
CA GLU A 48 5.34 3.01 -21.42
C GLU A 48 6.53 3.86 -20.99
N ARG A 49 6.28 5.04 -20.39
CA ARG A 49 7.30 5.90 -19.79
C ARG A 49 8.05 5.18 -18.66
N ILE A 50 7.31 4.55 -17.75
CA ILE A 50 7.88 3.77 -16.63
C ILE A 50 8.68 2.57 -17.16
N GLU A 51 8.13 1.81 -18.09
CA GLU A 51 8.80 0.65 -18.70
C GLU A 51 10.11 1.04 -19.41
N TYR A 52 10.13 2.19 -20.07
CA TYR A 52 11.35 2.72 -20.71
C TYR A 52 12.39 3.19 -19.68
N LEU A 53 11.94 3.82 -18.60
CA LEU A 53 12.81 4.41 -17.58
C LEU A 53 13.50 3.38 -16.70
N LEU A 54 12.80 2.31 -16.31
CA LEU A 54 13.28 1.32 -15.34
C LEU A 54 14.31 0.35 -15.95
N ASP A 55 15.18 -0.17 -15.10
CA ASP A 55 16.14 -1.21 -15.44
C ASP A 55 15.40 -2.54 -15.66
N LYS A 56 15.48 -3.10 -16.86
CA LYS A 56 14.70 -4.26 -17.31
C LYS A 56 15.06 -5.57 -16.60
N ASP A 57 16.28 -5.68 -16.11
CA ASP A 57 16.84 -6.85 -15.40
C ASP A 57 16.60 -6.80 -13.87
N LYS A 58 15.96 -5.75 -13.39
CA LYS A 58 15.68 -5.55 -11.96
C LYS A 58 14.20 -5.74 -11.64
N PRO A 59 13.89 -6.23 -10.43
CA PRO A 59 12.50 -6.35 -9.99
C PRO A 59 11.85 -4.98 -9.78
N GLN A 60 10.52 -4.96 -9.93
CA GLN A 60 9.70 -3.78 -9.66
C GLN A 60 8.40 -4.17 -8.99
N ILE A 61 7.80 -3.27 -8.22
CA ILE A 61 6.50 -3.43 -7.59
C ILE A 61 5.64 -2.19 -7.81
N GLU A 62 4.38 -2.39 -8.20
CA GLU A 62 3.42 -1.31 -8.44
C GLU A 62 2.56 -1.07 -7.19
N ILE A 63 2.56 0.16 -6.68
CA ILE A 63 1.80 0.59 -5.51
C ILE A 63 0.41 1.08 -5.93
N GLY A 64 -0.64 0.55 -5.31
CA GLY A 64 -2.00 1.03 -5.49
C GLY A 64 -2.55 0.83 -6.91
N ALA A 65 -2.27 -0.29 -7.58
CA ALA A 65 -2.82 -0.55 -8.92
C ALA A 65 -4.35 -0.52 -8.94
N PHE A 66 -5.01 -0.99 -7.88
CA PHE A 66 -6.47 -0.95 -7.73
C PHE A 66 -7.03 0.35 -7.13
N ALA A 67 -6.20 1.34 -6.80
CA ALA A 67 -6.69 2.59 -6.22
C ALA A 67 -7.73 3.25 -7.15
N GLY A 68 -8.89 3.60 -6.58
CA GLY A 68 -10.01 4.20 -7.31
C GLY A 68 -10.92 3.22 -8.07
N GLU A 69 -10.64 1.91 -8.05
CA GLU A 69 -11.52 0.93 -8.70
C GLU A 69 -12.91 0.91 -8.06
N GLY A 70 -13.96 1.02 -8.89
CA GLY A 70 -15.35 1.10 -8.41
C GLY A 70 -15.68 2.41 -7.65
N MET A 71 -14.78 3.39 -7.66
CA MET A 71 -15.02 4.71 -7.10
C MET A 71 -15.24 5.74 -8.22
N TYR A 72 -15.97 6.81 -7.90
CA TYR A 72 -16.21 7.94 -8.82
C TYR A 72 -16.92 7.57 -10.13
N GLU A 73 -17.77 6.55 -10.16
CA GLU A 73 -18.46 6.12 -11.37
C GLU A 73 -19.36 7.19 -11.96
N ALA A 74 -19.99 8.02 -11.12
CA ALA A 74 -20.76 9.19 -11.55
C ALA A 74 -19.90 10.21 -12.33
N HIS A 75 -18.60 10.18 -12.17
CA HIS A 75 -17.61 11.01 -12.86
C HIS A 75 -16.85 10.25 -13.97
N GLY A 76 -17.26 9.01 -14.26
CA GLY A 76 -16.65 8.14 -15.29
C GLY A 76 -15.44 7.37 -14.80
N GLY A 77 -15.29 7.20 -13.47
CA GLY A 77 -14.26 6.41 -12.84
C GLY A 77 -12.87 7.06 -12.79
N CYS A 78 -12.00 6.46 -11.97
CA CYS A 78 -10.60 6.89 -11.80
C CYS A 78 -9.68 5.67 -11.62
N PRO A 79 -9.49 4.83 -12.66
CA PRO A 79 -8.67 3.61 -12.57
C PRO A 79 -7.23 3.94 -12.19
N SER A 80 -6.63 3.12 -11.35
CA SER A 80 -5.29 3.33 -10.75
C SER A 80 -5.11 4.73 -10.14
N ALA A 81 -6.21 5.36 -9.69
CA ALA A 81 -6.21 6.76 -9.20
C ALA A 81 -5.70 7.79 -10.23
N GLY A 82 -5.73 7.49 -11.51
CA GLY A 82 -5.18 8.37 -12.57
C GLY A 82 -3.67 8.60 -12.47
N VAL A 83 -2.96 7.80 -11.69
CA VAL A 83 -1.50 7.90 -11.51
C VAL A 83 -0.90 6.52 -11.26
N VAL A 84 0.19 6.20 -11.94
CA VAL A 84 0.93 4.95 -11.76
C VAL A 84 2.12 5.21 -10.83
N VAL A 85 2.25 4.41 -9.78
CA VAL A 85 3.35 4.51 -8.80
C VAL A 85 4.09 3.17 -8.75
N VAL A 86 5.41 3.20 -8.95
CA VAL A 86 6.26 2.01 -8.96
C VAL A 86 7.49 2.25 -8.09
N ILE A 87 7.87 1.25 -7.31
CA ILE A 87 9.20 1.13 -6.73
C ILE A 87 10.01 0.24 -7.66
N GLY A 88 11.10 0.74 -8.20
CA GLY A 88 11.96 0.02 -9.14
C GLY A 88 13.37 0.57 -9.13
N TYR A 89 14.11 0.30 -10.18
CA TYR A 89 15.51 0.72 -10.29
C TYR A 89 15.72 1.54 -11.56
N VAL A 90 16.48 2.63 -11.43
CA VAL A 90 16.93 3.46 -12.55
C VAL A 90 18.44 3.62 -12.44
N ALA A 91 19.16 3.16 -13.43
CA ALA A 91 20.62 3.13 -13.44
C ALA A 91 21.22 2.49 -12.17
N GLY A 92 20.63 1.37 -11.72
CA GLY A 92 21.05 0.61 -10.55
C GLY A 92 20.60 1.19 -9.20
N LYS A 93 20.01 2.36 -9.16
CA LYS A 93 19.52 3.02 -7.93
C LYS A 93 18.04 2.71 -7.71
N GLN A 94 17.68 2.20 -6.55
CA GLN A 94 16.27 2.01 -6.18
C GLN A 94 15.60 3.36 -5.98
N CYS A 95 14.41 3.55 -6.56
CA CYS A 95 13.68 4.81 -6.51
C CYS A 95 12.16 4.59 -6.59
N VAL A 96 11.42 5.65 -6.30
CA VAL A 96 9.96 5.72 -6.52
C VAL A 96 9.71 6.49 -7.81
N VAL A 97 8.92 5.93 -8.72
CA VAL A 97 8.49 6.61 -9.96
C VAL A 97 7.00 6.86 -9.88
N VAL A 98 6.58 8.09 -10.13
CA VAL A 98 5.19 8.56 -10.08
C VAL A 98 4.84 9.15 -11.44
N ALA A 99 3.93 8.53 -12.19
CA ALA A 99 3.57 8.97 -13.53
C ALA A 99 2.07 9.26 -13.64
N ASN A 100 1.68 10.48 -13.96
CA ASN A 100 0.28 10.79 -14.25
C ASN A 100 -0.20 10.03 -15.50
N ASP A 101 -1.38 9.44 -15.41
CA ASP A 101 -2.02 8.78 -16.54
C ASP A 101 -2.95 9.77 -17.27
N ALA A 102 -2.41 10.42 -18.30
CA ALA A 102 -3.15 11.37 -19.10
C ALA A 102 -4.34 10.76 -19.89
N THR A 103 -4.40 9.43 -19.99
CA THR A 103 -5.56 8.73 -20.57
C THR A 103 -6.78 8.78 -19.64
N VAL A 104 -6.58 8.97 -18.33
CA VAL A 104 -7.62 9.08 -17.31
C VAL A 104 -7.90 10.55 -17.03
N LYS A 105 -9.01 11.10 -17.58
CA LYS A 105 -9.42 12.50 -17.38
C LYS A 105 -8.31 13.53 -17.59
N ALA A 106 -7.47 13.33 -18.62
CA ALA A 106 -6.30 14.18 -18.91
C ALA A 106 -5.34 14.33 -17.70
N GLY A 107 -5.19 13.31 -16.89
CA GLY A 107 -4.36 13.33 -15.69
C GLY A 107 -4.89 14.22 -14.55
N ALA A 108 -6.18 14.52 -14.54
CA ALA A 108 -6.79 15.31 -13.47
C ALA A 108 -6.75 14.58 -12.12
N TRP A 109 -6.61 15.34 -11.04
CA TRP A 109 -6.47 14.83 -9.70
C TRP A 109 -7.81 14.69 -8.99
N PHE A 110 -8.17 13.46 -8.69
CA PHE A 110 -9.25 13.08 -7.79
C PHE A 110 -8.76 13.01 -6.33
N PRO A 111 -9.63 12.94 -5.32
CA PRO A 111 -9.19 12.74 -3.93
C PRO A 111 -8.26 11.52 -3.78
N ILE A 112 -8.57 10.42 -4.45
CA ILE A 112 -7.75 9.21 -4.42
C ILE A 112 -6.40 9.40 -5.14
N THR A 113 -6.31 10.26 -6.13
CA THR A 113 -5.06 10.61 -6.81
C THR A 113 -4.10 11.31 -5.83
N ALA A 114 -4.62 12.28 -5.08
CA ALA A 114 -3.85 12.96 -4.04
C ALA A 114 -3.37 11.99 -2.96
N LYS A 115 -4.25 11.11 -2.47
CA LYS A 115 -3.91 10.08 -1.48
C LYS A 115 -2.82 9.14 -1.97
N LYS A 116 -2.85 8.74 -3.25
CA LYS A 116 -1.82 7.86 -3.83
C LYS A 116 -0.47 8.56 -4.00
N ASN A 117 -0.46 9.82 -4.40
CA ASN A 117 0.76 10.62 -4.44
C ASN A 117 1.37 10.82 -3.04
N LEU A 118 0.54 11.08 -2.03
CA LEU A 118 1.01 11.14 -0.63
C LEU A 118 1.63 9.83 -0.18
N ARG A 119 1.03 8.68 -0.55
CA ARG A 119 1.63 7.38 -0.25
C ARG A 119 2.98 7.18 -0.95
N ALA A 120 3.11 7.61 -2.19
CA ALA A 120 4.40 7.57 -2.91
C ALA A 120 5.47 8.42 -2.21
N GLN A 121 5.13 9.63 -1.78
CA GLN A 121 6.02 10.53 -1.03
C GLN A 121 6.36 9.95 0.36
N GLU A 122 5.39 9.37 1.06
CA GLU A 122 5.61 8.69 2.34
C GLU A 122 6.63 7.55 2.19
N ILE A 123 6.47 6.69 1.17
CA ILE A 123 7.44 5.63 0.87
C ILE A 123 8.83 6.21 0.57
N ALA A 124 8.91 7.27 -0.22
CA ALA A 124 10.19 7.92 -0.53
C ALA A 124 10.85 8.51 0.72
N MET A 125 10.08 9.22 1.56
CA MET A 125 10.58 9.85 2.79
C MET A 125 11.05 8.82 3.82
N GLU A 126 10.24 7.82 4.10
CA GLU A 126 10.54 6.80 5.11
C GLU A 126 11.74 5.92 4.75
N ASN A 127 11.95 5.70 3.45
CA ASN A 127 13.03 4.86 2.95
C ASN A 127 14.19 5.66 2.34
N ARG A 128 14.14 7.00 2.38
CA ARG A 128 15.12 7.91 1.76
C ARG A 128 15.42 7.56 0.30
N LEU A 129 14.40 7.19 -0.46
CA LEU A 129 14.52 6.87 -1.87
C LEU A 129 14.38 8.12 -2.74
N PRO A 130 15.20 8.27 -3.78
CA PRO A 130 14.93 9.23 -4.85
C PRO A 130 13.52 9.05 -5.39
N ILE A 131 12.86 10.15 -5.75
CA ILE A 131 11.53 10.13 -6.36
C ILE A 131 11.56 10.85 -7.70
N ILE A 132 10.95 10.22 -8.71
CA ILE A 132 10.88 10.72 -10.09
C ILE A 132 9.42 10.94 -10.44
N TYR A 133 9.06 12.17 -10.80
CA TYR A 133 7.72 12.54 -11.22
C TYR A 133 7.66 12.71 -12.74
N LEU A 134 6.84 11.91 -13.42
CA LEU A 134 6.55 12.02 -14.85
C LEU A 134 5.19 12.72 -14.97
N VAL A 135 5.21 14.05 -15.17
CA VAL A 135 4.06 14.92 -15.00
C VAL A 135 3.32 15.16 -16.31
N ASP A 136 2.04 14.83 -16.33
CA ASP A 136 1.12 15.07 -17.44
C ASP A 136 -0.29 15.22 -16.87
N SER A 137 -0.64 16.42 -16.39
CA SER A 137 -1.81 16.61 -15.53
C SER A 137 -2.55 17.91 -15.79
N ALA A 138 -3.86 17.81 -15.98
CA ALA A 138 -4.76 18.96 -16.08
C ALA A 138 -5.02 19.68 -14.73
N GLY A 139 -4.36 19.28 -13.63
CA GLY A 139 -4.59 19.85 -12.29
C GLY A 139 -5.74 19.18 -11.55
N VAL A 140 -6.32 19.88 -10.58
CA VAL A 140 -7.42 19.36 -9.73
C VAL A 140 -8.67 19.08 -10.57
N TYR A 141 -9.33 17.94 -10.31
CA TYR A 141 -10.64 17.65 -10.90
C TYR A 141 -11.70 18.56 -10.27
N LEU A 142 -12.05 19.64 -10.96
CA LEU A 142 -12.86 20.73 -10.42
C LEU A 142 -14.20 20.31 -9.80
N PRO A 143 -14.94 19.31 -10.32
CA PRO A 143 -16.18 18.87 -9.68
C PRO A 143 -16.04 18.32 -8.26
N LEU A 144 -14.81 17.96 -7.83
CA LEU A 144 -14.50 17.43 -6.49
C LEU A 144 -13.43 18.28 -5.78
N GLN A 145 -13.31 19.56 -6.13
CA GLN A 145 -12.25 20.44 -5.61
C GLN A 145 -12.33 20.64 -4.08
N ASP A 146 -13.52 20.64 -3.51
CA ASP A 146 -13.78 20.78 -2.10
C ASP A 146 -13.24 19.59 -1.25
N GLU A 147 -13.16 18.41 -1.86
CA GLU A 147 -12.55 17.23 -1.23
C GLU A 147 -11.02 17.15 -1.39
N ILE A 148 -10.41 18.03 -2.19
CA ILE A 148 -8.99 17.95 -2.54
C ILE A 148 -8.21 19.13 -2.00
N PHE A 149 -8.72 20.34 -2.19
CA PHE A 149 -7.96 21.57 -2.01
C PHE A 149 -7.64 21.92 -0.55
N PRO A 150 -8.61 21.97 0.39
CA PRO A 150 -8.38 22.64 1.67
C PRO A 150 -7.84 21.72 2.77
N ASP A 151 -7.96 20.42 2.63
CA ASP A 151 -7.68 19.48 3.72
C ASP A 151 -6.19 19.20 3.89
N LYS A 152 -5.83 18.80 5.12
CA LYS A 152 -4.46 18.54 5.55
C LYS A 152 -3.77 17.44 4.74
N GLU A 153 -4.45 16.33 4.47
CA GLU A 153 -3.86 15.13 3.84
C GLU A 153 -4.22 15.03 2.36
N HIS A 154 -4.18 16.16 1.64
CA HIS A 154 -4.50 16.27 0.23
C HIS A 154 -3.46 17.09 -0.54
N PHE A 155 -3.89 17.89 -1.49
CA PHE A 155 -3.07 18.53 -2.51
C PHE A 155 -1.95 19.42 -1.91
N GLY A 156 -2.28 20.28 -0.93
CA GLY A 156 -1.30 21.16 -0.29
C GLY A 156 -0.21 20.39 0.48
N ARG A 157 -0.54 19.21 1.02
CA ARG A 157 0.42 18.36 1.73
C ARG A 157 1.52 17.83 0.81
N ILE A 158 1.20 17.60 -0.46
CA ILE A 158 2.16 17.15 -1.47
C ILE A 158 3.27 18.17 -1.66
N PHE A 159 2.92 19.45 -1.80
CA PHE A 159 3.90 20.54 -1.96
C PHE A 159 4.74 20.72 -0.70
N ARG A 160 4.10 20.66 0.48
CA ARG A 160 4.84 20.66 1.74
C ARG A 160 5.86 19.51 1.79
N ASN A 161 5.46 18.31 1.38
CA ASN A 161 6.36 17.16 1.37
C ASN A 161 7.50 17.33 0.36
N ASN A 162 7.28 17.93 -0.82
CA ASN A 162 8.37 18.28 -1.74
C ASN A 162 9.45 19.12 -1.04
N ALA A 163 9.05 20.18 -0.35
CA ALA A 163 9.99 21.03 0.38
C ALA A 163 10.73 20.28 1.49
N LEU A 164 10.03 19.40 2.24
CA LEU A 164 10.64 18.60 3.29
C LEU A 164 11.61 17.56 2.73
N MET A 165 11.23 16.85 1.66
CA MET A 165 12.10 15.85 1.03
C MET A 165 13.40 16.47 0.53
N SER A 166 13.34 17.65 -0.11
CA SER A 166 14.52 18.38 -0.51
C SER A 166 15.42 18.71 0.69
N SER A 167 14.83 19.22 1.79
CA SER A 167 15.58 19.51 3.03
C SER A 167 16.17 18.27 3.71
N MET A 168 15.61 17.09 3.47
CA MET A 168 16.11 15.80 3.94
C MET A 168 17.21 15.21 3.03
N GLY A 169 17.54 15.87 1.92
CA GLY A 169 18.49 15.37 0.92
C GLY A 169 17.95 14.22 0.06
N ILE A 170 16.65 14.08 -0.03
CA ILE A 170 15.99 13.09 -0.91
C ILE A 170 15.87 13.71 -2.29
N THR A 171 16.59 13.16 -3.26
CA THR A 171 16.60 13.66 -4.64
C THR A 171 15.22 13.54 -5.28
N GLN A 172 14.73 14.65 -5.84
CA GLN A 172 13.46 14.75 -6.55
C GLN A 172 13.72 15.24 -7.97
N ILE A 173 13.36 14.44 -8.97
CA ILE A 173 13.47 14.80 -10.39
C ILE A 173 12.08 14.82 -10.99
N ALA A 174 11.69 15.91 -11.62
CA ALA A 174 10.42 16.01 -12.32
C ALA A 174 10.64 16.16 -13.83
N VAL A 175 9.80 15.51 -14.61
CA VAL A 175 9.76 15.62 -16.06
C VAL A 175 8.37 16.06 -16.49
N VAL A 176 8.25 17.24 -17.07
CA VAL A 176 7.02 17.78 -17.61
C VAL A 176 6.84 17.26 -19.04
N MET A 177 5.99 16.26 -19.19
CA MET A 177 5.78 15.50 -20.44
C MET A 177 4.42 15.79 -21.08
N GLY A 178 3.68 16.69 -20.50
CA GLY A 178 2.38 17.14 -20.96
C GLY A 178 1.99 18.45 -20.31
N SER A 179 0.71 18.80 -20.38
CA SER A 179 0.19 20.01 -19.75
C SER A 179 0.31 19.93 -18.24
N CYS A 180 0.75 20.99 -17.61
CA CYS A 180 0.90 21.12 -16.17
C CYS A 180 0.30 22.47 -15.72
N VAL A 181 -0.92 22.43 -15.18
CA VAL A 181 -1.75 23.62 -15.00
C VAL A 181 -2.02 23.90 -13.52
N ALA A 182 -2.06 25.16 -13.17
CA ALA A 182 -2.44 25.68 -11.86
C ALA A 182 -1.64 25.07 -10.70
N GLY A 183 -2.29 24.55 -9.68
CA GLY A 183 -1.62 23.91 -8.54
C GLY A 183 -0.71 22.73 -8.94
N GLY A 184 -1.04 21.99 -10.01
CA GLY A 184 -0.20 20.92 -10.54
C GLY A 184 1.18 21.39 -11.06
N ALA A 185 1.32 22.67 -11.37
CA ALA A 185 2.58 23.27 -11.81
C ALA A 185 3.63 23.36 -10.67
N TYR A 186 3.19 23.41 -9.42
CA TYR A 186 4.11 23.50 -8.28
C TYR A 186 4.87 22.19 -8.03
N LEU A 187 4.26 21.03 -8.29
CA LEU A 187 4.90 19.74 -8.08
C LEU A 187 6.26 19.61 -8.81
N PRO A 188 6.33 19.84 -10.14
CA PRO A 188 7.62 19.78 -10.83
C PRO A 188 8.60 20.87 -10.39
N ILE A 189 8.12 22.08 -10.15
CA ILE A 189 8.99 23.23 -9.87
C ILE A 189 9.54 23.21 -8.42
N MET A 190 8.87 22.54 -7.51
CA MET A 190 9.37 22.30 -6.16
C MET A 190 10.25 21.05 -6.06
N SER A 191 10.43 20.29 -7.15
CA SER A 191 11.45 19.24 -7.24
C SER A 191 12.85 19.84 -7.36
N ASP A 192 13.89 19.05 -7.08
CA ASP A 192 15.28 19.56 -7.09
C ASP A 192 15.78 19.84 -8.52
N GLU A 193 15.31 19.06 -9.51
CA GLU A 193 15.55 19.28 -10.94
C GLU A 193 14.25 19.10 -11.73
N ALA A 194 13.99 19.98 -12.67
CA ALA A 194 12.83 19.97 -13.55
C ALA A 194 13.23 19.94 -15.04
N LEU A 195 12.78 18.92 -15.75
CA LEU A 195 12.93 18.79 -17.21
C LEU A 195 11.57 19.09 -17.86
N ILE A 196 11.60 19.61 -19.10
CA ILE A 196 10.40 19.82 -19.91
C ILE A 196 10.61 19.30 -21.34
N VAL A 197 9.62 18.56 -21.84
CA VAL A 197 9.64 18.04 -23.22
C VAL A 197 9.13 19.12 -24.18
N ASP A 198 9.89 19.38 -25.23
CA ASP A 198 9.57 20.37 -26.26
C ASP A 198 8.23 20.05 -26.94
N LYS A 199 7.40 21.08 -27.18
CA LYS A 199 6.09 21.02 -27.84
C LYS A 199 4.98 20.24 -27.13
N THR A 200 5.31 19.25 -26.29
CA THR A 200 4.32 18.46 -25.56
C THR A 200 4.18 18.88 -24.10
N GLY A 201 5.29 19.26 -23.47
CA GLY A 201 5.32 19.79 -22.11
C GLY A 201 4.99 21.26 -22.04
N SER A 202 4.18 21.67 -21.07
CA SER A 202 3.90 23.07 -20.77
C SER A 202 3.55 23.28 -19.31
N ILE A 203 3.99 24.40 -18.75
CA ILE A 203 3.72 24.79 -17.36
C ILE A 203 3.17 26.20 -17.34
N PHE A 204 2.04 26.41 -16.66
CA PHE A 204 1.50 27.74 -16.40
C PHE A 204 0.49 27.72 -15.24
N LEU A 205 0.39 28.83 -14.53
CA LEU A 205 -0.62 28.98 -13.47
C LEU A 205 -2.03 29.12 -14.07
N ALA A 206 -2.13 29.84 -15.20
CA ALA A 206 -3.37 30.04 -15.95
C ALA A 206 -3.08 29.78 -17.42
N GLY A 207 -3.78 28.84 -18.04
CA GLY A 207 -3.65 28.58 -19.48
C GLY A 207 -4.17 29.74 -20.33
N SER A 208 -3.85 29.73 -21.64
CA SER A 208 -4.16 30.79 -22.61
C SER A 208 -5.62 31.27 -22.57
N TYR A 209 -6.57 30.36 -22.33
CA TYR A 209 -8.00 30.73 -22.19
C TYR A 209 -8.28 31.63 -20.99
N LEU A 210 -7.69 31.32 -19.83
CA LEU A 210 -7.85 32.12 -18.62
C LEU A 210 -7.11 33.45 -18.73
N VAL A 211 -5.95 33.47 -19.35
CA VAL A 211 -5.18 34.70 -19.63
C VAL A 211 -6.02 35.65 -20.50
N LYS A 212 -6.60 35.13 -21.58
CA LYS A 212 -7.49 35.90 -22.44
C LYS A 212 -8.72 36.44 -21.70
N ALA A 213 -9.34 35.62 -20.86
CA ALA A 213 -10.49 36.03 -20.08
C ALA A 213 -10.18 37.07 -19.01
N ALA A 214 -9.01 36.97 -18.37
CA ALA A 214 -8.60 37.79 -17.23
C ALA A 214 -8.05 39.17 -17.66
N ILE A 215 -7.20 39.19 -18.69
CA ILE A 215 -6.49 40.40 -19.10
C ILE A 215 -6.58 40.73 -20.59
N GLY A 216 -7.33 39.94 -21.36
CA GLY A 216 -7.54 40.18 -22.80
C GLY A 216 -6.37 39.81 -23.71
N GLU A 217 -5.29 39.28 -23.18
CA GLU A 217 -4.11 38.87 -23.94
C GLU A 217 -4.38 37.60 -24.76
N ASN A 218 -4.04 37.63 -26.03
CA ASN A 218 -4.20 36.50 -26.95
C ASN A 218 -2.85 35.84 -27.18
N ILE A 219 -2.54 34.77 -26.43
CA ILE A 219 -1.28 34.03 -26.46
C ILE A 219 -1.57 32.54 -26.56
N ASP A 220 -0.76 31.77 -27.28
CA ASP A 220 -0.86 30.33 -27.30
C ASP A 220 -0.10 29.69 -26.11
N ASN A 221 -0.43 28.42 -25.80
CA ASN A 221 0.14 27.73 -24.65
C ASN A 221 1.65 27.49 -24.78
N GLU A 222 2.17 27.28 -25.99
CA GLU A 222 3.61 27.06 -26.21
C GLU A 222 4.43 28.33 -25.92
N THR A 223 3.96 29.46 -26.44
CA THR A 223 4.57 30.76 -26.17
C THR A 223 4.41 31.19 -24.72
N LEU A 224 3.26 30.84 -24.09
CA LEU A 224 2.99 31.19 -22.69
C LEU A 224 3.85 30.43 -21.71
N GLY A 225 4.00 29.11 -21.88
CA GLY A 225 4.63 28.25 -20.89
C GLY A 225 5.23 26.95 -21.44
N GLY A 226 5.67 26.98 -22.71
CA GLY A 226 6.37 25.84 -23.34
C GLY A 226 7.84 25.76 -22.94
N ALA A 227 8.54 24.78 -23.50
CA ALA A 227 9.90 24.44 -23.13
C ALA A 227 10.89 25.59 -23.38
N THR A 228 10.81 26.26 -24.51
CA THR A 228 11.68 27.41 -24.82
C THR A 228 11.47 28.55 -23.84
N THR A 229 10.21 28.88 -23.54
CA THR A 229 9.88 29.95 -22.57
C THR A 229 10.48 29.65 -21.20
N HIS A 230 10.34 28.41 -20.70
CA HIS A 230 10.76 28.09 -19.35
C HIS A 230 12.24 27.74 -19.21
N CYS A 231 12.90 27.24 -20.25
CA CYS A 231 14.33 26.98 -20.19
C CYS A 231 15.20 28.19 -20.55
N GLU A 232 14.73 29.09 -21.44
CA GLU A 232 15.57 30.11 -22.04
C GLU A 232 15.17 31.55 -21.66
N ILE A 233 13.91 31.79 -21.23
CA ILE A 233 13.42 33.13 -20.88
C ILE A 233 13.19 33.27 -19.38
N SER A 234 12.37 32.39 -18.79
CA SER A 234 11.97 32.50 -17.37
C SER A 234 12.88 31.75 -16.41
N GLY A 235 13.65 30.75 -16.88
CA GLY A 235 14.49 29.91 -16.03
C GLY A 235 13.70 29.02 -15.04
N VAL A 236 12.43 28.72 -15.35
CA VAL A 236 11.58 27.90 -14.47
C VAL A 236 11.95 26.43 -14.52
N THR A 237 12.42 25.94 -15.68
CA THR A 237 12.89 24.55 -15.84
C THR A 237 14.36 24.52 -16.24
N ASP A 238 15.06 23.45 -15.81
CA ASP A 238 16.52 23.32 -15.93
C ASP A 238 16.95 22.77 -17.30
N TYR A 239 16.14 21.88 -17.88
CA TYR A 239 16.53 21.17 -19.10
C TYR A 239 15.35 21.02 -20.07
N LYS A 240 15.63 21.33 -21.35
CA LYS A 240 14.75 21.05 -22.49
C LYS A 240 15.11 19.71 -23.10
N ALA A 241 14.13 18.83 -23.31
CA ALA A 241 14.25 17.56 -23.97
C ALA A 241 13.50 17.56 -25.31
N THR A 242 13.97 16.82 -26.29
CA THR A 242 13.36 16.77 -27.62
C THR A 242 12.08 15.94 -27.67
N ASP A 243 12.00 14.88 -26.86
CA ASP A 243 10.85 13.99 -26.75
C ASP A 243 10.87 13.24 -25.39
N ASP A 244 9.86 12.38 -25.18
CA ASP A 244 9.71 11.61 -23.95
C ASP A 244 10.96 10.73 -23.67
N LYS A 245 11.56 10.10 -24.70
CA LYS A 245 12.70 9.21 -24.54
C LYS A 245 13.99 9.96 -24.19
N ASP A 246 14.25 11.09 -24.84
CA ASP A 246 15.40 11.95 -24.53
C ASP A 246 15.32 12.44 -23.08
N ALA A 247 14.11 12.85 -22.64
CA ALA A 247 13.90 13.24 -21.24
C ALA A 247 14.20 12.10 -20.27
N LEU A 248 13.68 10.92 -20.52
CA LEU A 248 13.89 9.72 -19.68
C LEU A 248 15.36 9.28 -19.66
N ASP A 249 16.06 9.34 -20.80
CA ASP A 249 17.49 9.07 -20.88
C ASP A 249 18.31 10.08 -20.07
N ARG A 250 17.89 11.34 -20.04
CA ARG A 250 18.52 12.36 -19.19
C ARG A 250 18.32 12.05 -17.71
N VAL A 251 17.10 11.67 -17.30
CA VAL A 251 16.84 11.21 -15.94
C VAL A 251 17.75 10.03 -15.57
N ARG A 252 17.90 9.04 -16.44
CA ARG A 252 18.82 7.91 -16.21
C ARG A 252 20.27 8.38 -16.02
N ARG A 253 20.73 9.35 -16.84
CA ARG A 253 22.09 9.92 -16.69
C ARG A 253 22.27 10.69 -15.38
N THR A 254 21.24 11.38 -14.88
CA THR A 254 21.27 12.05 -13.58
C THR A 254 21.31 11.02 -12.46
N MET A 255 20.41 10.04 -12.48
CA MET A 255 20.36 8.97 -11.48
C MET A 255 21.68 8.20 -11.35
N ALA A 256 22.37 7.93 -12.48
CA ALA A 256 23.66 7.24 -12.50
C ALA A 256 24.79 8.00 -11.76
N LYS A 257 24.64 9.31 -11.56
CA LYS A 257 25.63 10.16 -10.89
C LYS A 257 25.35 10.38 -9.41
N LEU A 258 24.18 9.95 -8.90
CA LEU A 258 23.87 10.09 -7.49
C LEU A 258 24.83 9.26 -6.64
N ALA A 259 25.26 9.83 -5.53
CA ALA A 259 26.02 9.10 -4.51
C ALA A 259 25.20 7.93 -3.95
N ASP A 260 25.89 6.94 -3.39
CA ASP A 260 25.22 5.87 -2.66
C ASP A 260 24.67 6.39 -1.33
N ALA A 261 23.43 6.00 -1.02
CA ALA A 261 22.83 6.35 0.25
C ALA A 261 23.50 5.61 1.42
N GLU A 262 23.57 6.29 2.56
CA GLU A 262 23.92 5.62 3.81
C GLU A 262 22.92 4.48 4.10
N LYS A 263 23.46 3.33 4.55
CA LYS A 263 22.63 2.13 4.78
C LYS A 263 22.32 1.94 6.27
N ALA A 264 21.11 1.46 6.56
CA ALA A 264 20.75 1.03 7.91
C ALA A 264 21.58 -0.17 8.40
N GLY A 265 22.13 -0.94 7.48
CA GLY A 265 22.99 -2.09 7.78
C GLY A 265 22.23 -3.33 8.22
N PHE A 266 21.02 -3.56 7.70
CA PHE A 266 20.29 -4.80 7.96
C PHE A 266 21.06 -6.01 7.42
N ASN A 267 21.02 -7.12 8.19
CA ASN A 267 21.79 -8.31 7.84
C ASN A 267 21.21 -8.99 6.61
N ARG A 268 22.06 -9.22 5.60
CA ARG A 268 21.74 -9.98 4.39
C ARG A 268 22.84 -10.97 4.08
N ILE A 269 22.48 -12.18 3.68
CA ILE A 269 23.37 -13.21 3.15
C ILE A 269 22.91 -13.61 1.74
N GLU A 270 23.53 -14.62 1.14
CA GLU A 270 23.05 -15.21 -0.10
C GLU A 270 21.60 -15.71 0.05
N ALA A 271 20.79 -15.41 -0.96
CA ALA A 271 19.38 -15.77 -0.99
C ALA A 271 19.19 -17.25 -1.32
N HIS A 272 18.29 -17.93 -0.63
CA HIS A 272 17.93 -19.31 -0.90
C HIS A 272 16.42 -19.45 -1.13
N LYS A 273 16.03 -20.43 -1.97
CA LYS A 273 14.61 -20.77 -2.12
C LYS A 273 14.13 -21.56 -0.90
N PRO A 274 12.84 -21.54 -0.57
CA PRO A 274 12.25 -22.50 0.36
C PRO A 274 12.51 -23.93 -0.12
N LEU A 275 12.74 -24.86 0.82
CA LEU A 275 12.83 -26.29 0.53
C LEU A 275 11.44 -26.91 0.32
N LYS A 276 10.42 -26.36 0.99
CA LYS A 276 9.02 -26.73 0.75
C LYS A 276 8.50 -26.00 -0.47
N ASP A 277 7.68 -26.66 -1.29
CA ASP A 277 7.11 -26.06 -2.50
C ASP A 277 6.17 -24.92 -2.14
N SER A 278 6.51 -23.70 -2.57
CA SER A 278 5.69 -22.51 -2.33
C SER A 278 4.31 -22.58 -3.01
N ASN A 279 4.14 -23.37 -4.09
CA ASN A 279 2.84 -23.54 -4.74
C ASN A 279 1.81 -24.24 -3.82
N GLU A 280 2.26 -25.02 -2.85
CA GLU A 280 1.37 -25.68 -1.88
C GLU A 280 0.61 -24.69 -0.99
N ILE A 281 1.02 -23.40 -0.93
CA ILE A 281 0.28 -22.34 -0.24
C ILE A 281 -1.18 -22.31 -0.72
N TYR A 282 -1.42 -22.51 -2.00
CA TYR A 282 -2.79 -22.52 -2.54
C TYR A 282 -3.67 -23.63 -1.98
N GLY A 283 -3.10 -24.80 -1.70
CA GLY A 283 -3.84 -25.92 -1.10
C GLY A 283 -3.98 -25.81 0.42
N ILE A 284 -3.04 -25.11 1.09
CA ILE A 284 -3.05 -24.90 2.54
C ILE A 284 -4.09 -23.86 2.94
N LEU A 285 -4.24 -22.77 2.15
CA LEU A 285 -5.21 -21.72 2.42
C LEU A 285 -6.64 -22.21 2.23
N PRO A 286 -7.47 -22.26 3.30
CA PRO A 286 -8.82 -22.80 3.19
C PRO A 286 -9.72 -21.92 2.30
N LYS A 287 -10.57 -22.58 1.51
CA LYS A 287 -11.66 -21.92 0.80
C LYS A 287 -12.61 -21.19 1.75
N LEU A 288 -12.95 -21.83 2.87
CA LEU A 288 -13.81 -21.25 3.90
C LEU A 288 -12.95 -20.60 4.99
N ARG A 289 -13.16 -19.31 5.21
CA ARG A 289 -12.40 -18.48 6.19
C ARG A 289 -12.49 -18.99 7.63
N SER A 290 -13.53 -19.77 7.96
CA SER A 290 -13.71 -20.37 9.28
C SER A 290 -12.88 -21.63 9.50
N GLU A 291 -12.38 -22.26 8.44
CA GLU A 291 -11.58 -23.46 8.54
C GLU A 291 -10.20 -23.16 9.10
N PRO A 292 -9.70 -23.97 10.04
CA PRO A 292 -8.37 -23.80 10.60
C PRO A 292 -7.28 -24.32 9.64
N TYR A 293 -6.10 -23.71 9.72
CA TYR A 293 -4.88 -24.22 9.09
C TYR A 293 -3.65 -23.87 9.96
N ASP A 294 -2.53 -24.52 9.70
CA ASP A 294 -1.28 -24.19 10.41
C ASP A 294 -0.54 -23.07 9.69
N MET A 295 -0.45 -21.90 10.31
CA MET A 295 0.29 -20.77 9.77
C MET A 295 1.80 -21.09 9.62
N LYS A 296 2.35 -22.01 10.42
CA LYS A 296 3.74 -22.46 10.30
C LYS A 296 4.01 -23.09 8.93
N ASP A 297 3.02 -23.80 8.36
CA ASP A 297 3.13 -24.37 7.01
C ASP A 297 3.24 -23.30 5.92
N ILE A 298 2.55 -22.17 6.09
CA ILE A 298 2.70 -21.00 5.20
C ILE A 298 4.10 -20.39 5.37
N ILE A 299 4.53 -20.13 6.61
CA ILE A 299 5.84 -19.54 6.89
C ILE A 299 6.96 -20.35 6.25
N LEU A 300 6.95 -21.67 6.41
CA LEU A 300 7.98 -22.56 5.85
C LEU A 300 8.05 -22.58 4.31
N ARG A 301 7.01 -22.07 3.63
CA ARG A 301 6.96 -21.93 2.17
C ARG A 301 7.30 -20.52 1.68
N LEU A 302 7.50 -19.60 2.62
CA LEU A 302 7.92 -18.22 2.34
C LEU A 302 9.38 -17.96 2.69
N VAL A 303 9.96 -18.68 3.66
CA VAL A 303 11.29 -18.39 4.19
C VAL A 303 12.39 -19.22 3.53
N ASP A 304 13.58 -18.67 3.48
CA ASP A 304 14.77 -19.30 2.91
C ASP A 304 15.06 -20.65 3.58
N ASN A 305 15.37 -21.67 2.78
CA ASN A 305 15.63 -23.05 3.23
C ASN A 305 14.51 -23.65 4.11
N SER A 306 13.32 -23.05 4.14
CA SER A 306 12.22 -23.42 5.04
C SER A 306 12.64 -23.46 6.51
N VAL A 307 13.55 -22.56 6.93
CA VAL A 307 14.04 -22.47 8.31
C VAL A 307 13.34 -21.34 9.04
N PHE A 308 12.71 -21.70 10.16
CA PHE A 308 12.02 -20.77 11.05
C PHE A 308 12.42 -21.08 12.50
N ASP A 309 13.22 -20.19 13.09
CA ASP A 309 13.67 -20.30 14.49
C ASP A 309 12.59 -19.75 15.42
N GLU A 310 11.64 -20.60 15.81
CA GLU A 310 10.47 -20.20 16.57
C GLU A 310 10.82 -19.78 18.00
N TYR A 311 10.44 -18.54 18.36
CA TYR A 311 10.62 -17.99 19.69
C TYR A 311 9.45 -18.35 20.59
N LYS A 312 9.72 -18.92 21.79
CA LYS A 312 8.73 -19.37 22.77
C LYS A 312 7.64 -20.29 22.17
N GLU A 313 8.03 -21.30 21.41
CA GLU A 313 7.15 -22.24 20.70
C GLU A 313 6.02 -22.81 21.58
N GLY A 314 6.32 -23.17 22.83
CA GLY A 314 5.37 -23.76 23.78
C GLY A 314 4.49 -22.76 24.55
N TYR A 315 4.60 -21.44 24.31
CA TYR A 315 3.89 -20.38 25.03
C TYR A 315 3.22 -19.40 24.09
N GLY A 316 2.00 -18.95 24.40
CA GLY A 316 1.26 -17.97 23.59
C GLY A 316 1.10 -18.44 22.14
N GLN A 317 0.68 -19.68 21.94
CA GLN A 317 0.73 -20.39 20.67
C GLN A 317 -0.23 -19.85 19.61
N THR A 318 -1.17 -18.95 19.95
CA THR A 318 -2.07 -18.31 18.98
C THR A 318 -1.36 -17.21 18.17
N ILE A 319 -0.17 -16.79 18.55
CA ILE A 319 0.75 -16.00 17.74
C ILE A 319 2.08 -16.77 17.61
N LEU A 320 2.52 -16.98 16.39
CA LEU A 320 3.85 -17.48 16.05
C LEU A 320 4.82 -16.31 15.99
N THR A 321 5.97 -16.43 16.63
CA THR A 321 7.06 -15.47 16.55
C THR A 321 8.37 -16.22 16.32
N GLY A 322 9.24 -15.70 15.47
CA GLY A 322 10.52 -16.33 15.22
C GLY A 322 11.37 -15.61 14.21
N TYR A 323 12.64 -15.98 14.15
CA TYR A 323 13.60 -15.44 13.20
C TYR A 323 13.66 -16.31 11.95
N ALA A 324 13.80 -15.67 10.80
CA ALA A 324 13.92 -16.34 9.51
C ALA A 324 14.72 -15.47 8.52
N ARG A 325 14.81 -15.93 7.28
CA ARG A 325 15.32 -15.13 6.15
C ARG A 325 14.36 -15.16 4.98
N ILE A 326 14.31 -14.04 4.28
CA ILE A 326 13.58 -13.91 3.00
C ILE A 326 14.50 -13.23 2.00
N GLU A 327 14.81 -13.90 0.89
CA GLU A 327 15.77 -13.44 -0.11
C GLU A 327 17.11 -12.98 0.51
N GLY A 328 17.58 -13.77 1.49
CA GLY A 328 18.79 -13.52 2.25
C GLY A 328 18.65 -12.53 3.41
N TRP A 329 17.64 -11.66 3.43
CA TRP A 329 17.41 -10.69 4.49
C TRP A 329 16.95 -11.35 5.78
N ALA A 330 17.60 -11.03 6.90
CA ALA A 330 17.11 -11.43 8.21
C ALA A 330 15.80 -10.72 8.55
N VAL A 331 14.81 -11.47 9.02
CA VAL A 331 13.49 -10.95 9.41
C VAL A 331 13.00 -11.58 10.71
N GLY A 332 12.30 -10.80 11.52
CA GLY A 332 11.49 -11.27 12.62
C GLY A 332 10.04 -11.41 12.18
N ILE A 333 9.48 -12.61 12.24
CA ILE A 333 8.10 -12.88 11.83
C ILE A 333 7.19 -12.86 13.06
N VAL A 334 6.05 -12.17 12.95
CA VAL A 334 4.94 -12.17 13.90
C VAL A 334 3.69 -12.57 13.12
N ALA A 335 3.12 -13.73 13.40
CA ALA A 335 2.04 -14.31 12.59
C ALA A 335 0.91 -14.87 13.46
N ASN A 336 -0.33 -14.70 13.04
CA ASN A 336 -1.47 -15.32 13.72
C ASN A 336 -1.55 -16.81 13.37
N GLN A 337 -1.55 -17.67 14.39
CA GLN A 337 -1.82 -19.10 14.22
C GLN A 337 -3.33 -19.30 14.00
N ARG A 338 -3.72 -20.13 13.02
CA ARG A 338 -5.13 -20.38 12.69
C ARG A 338 -5.69 -21.71 13.22
N LYS A 339 -4.84 -22.64 13.60
CA LYS A 339 -5.31 -23.88 14.26
C LYS A 339 -5.67 -23.63 15.72
N VAL A 340 -6.57 -24.42 16.25
CA VAL A 340 -6.86 -24.48 17.69
C VAL A 340 -5.63 -25.07 18.41
N VAL A 341 -5.22 -24.45 19.50
CA VAL A 341 -4.07 -24.87 20.30
C VAL A 341 -4.49 -25.20 21.72
N LYS A 342 -3.74 -26.05 22.39
CA LYS A 342 -3.97 -26.42 23.79
C LYS A 342 -2.79 -26.00 24.63
N THR A 343 -3.02 -25.16 25.63
CA THR A 343 -1.99 -24.72 26.56
C THR A 343 -1.51 -25.88 27.46
N LYS A 344 -0.34 -25.74 28.06
CA LYS A 344 0.15 -26.72 29.05
C LYS A 344 -0.77 -26.87 30.26
N LYS A 345 -1.61 -25.87 30.55
CA LYS A 345 -2.64 -25.93 31.61
C LYS A 345 -3.92 -26.63 31.15
N GLY A 346 -3.98 -27.11 29.91
CA GLY A 346 -5.15 -27.82 29.37
C GLY A 346 -6.21 -26.92 28.75
N GLU A 347 -6.02 -25.61 28.68
CA GLU A 347 -6.97 -24.66 28.11
C GLU A 347 -6.90 -24.71 26.57
N MET A 348 -8.08 -24.72 25.94
CA MET A 348 -8.21 -24.59 24.48
C MET A 348 -8.23 -23.13 24.09
N GLN A 349 -7.39 -22.75 23.13
CA GLN A 349 -7.34 -21.40 22.55
C GLN A 349 -7.63 -21.46 21.05
N PHE A 350 -8.51 -20.60 20.58
CA PHE A 350 -8.95 -20.54 19.17
C PHE A 350 -7.89 -19.83 18.30
N GLY A 351 -7.66 -20.36 17.12
CA GLY A 351 -6.79 -19.73 16.13
C GLY A 351 -7.34 -18.38 15.63
N GLY A 352 -6.45 -17.47 15.30
CA GLY A 352 -6.79 -16.11 14.88
C GLY A 352 -7.22 -15.16 16.00
N VAL A 353 -7.24 -15.63 17.25
CA VAL A 353 -7.60 -14.84 18.43
C VAL A 353 -6.35 -14.53 19.24
N ILE A 354 -6.19 -13.29 19.67
CA ILE A 354 -5.08 -12.86 20.53
C ILE A 354 -5.48 -13.03 21.99
N TYR A 355 -4.68 -13.76 22.75
CA TYR A 355 -4.80 -13.96 24.19
C TYR A 355 -3.69 -13.19 24.92
N SER A 356 -3.80 -13.02 26.23
CA SER A 356 -2.80 -12.31 27.05
C SER A 356 -1.40 -12.90 26.88
N ASP A 357 -1.25 -14.22 26.91
CA ASP A 357 0.03 -14.90 26.73
C ASP A 357 0.65 -14.68 25.35
N SER A 358 -0.16 -14.70 24.29
CA SER A 358 0.31 -14.44 22.94
C SER A 358 0.63 -12.95 22.70
N ALA A 359 -0.13 -12.03 23.32
CA ALA A 359 0.17 -10.60 23.28
C ALA A 359 1.51 -10.28 23.97
N ASP A 360 1.76 -10.83 25.15
CA ASP A 360 3.04 -10.68 25.89
C ASP A 360 4.23 -11.29 25.13
N LYS A 361 4.04 -12.47 24.53
CA LYS A 361 5.04 -13.11 23.68
C LYS A 361 5.44 -12.22 22.50
N ALA A 362 4.45 -11.72 21.75
CA ALA A 362 4.67 -10.87 20.60
C ALA A 362 5.32 -9.52 20.99
N THR A 363 4.86 -8.89 22.06
CA THR A 363 5.43 -7.65 22.61
C THR A 363 6.94 -7.80 22.86
N ARG A 364 7.33 -8.84 23.58
CA ARG A 364 8.73 -9.08 23.90
C ARG A 364 9.55 -9.43 22.66
N PHE A 365 9.00 -10.19 21.72
CA PHE A 365 9.67 -10.52 20.47
C PHE A 365 9.93 -9.29 19.60
N ILE A 366 8.95 -8.39 19.47
CA ILE A 366 9.08 -7.11 18.77
C ILE A 366 10.19 -6.26 19.40
N ALA A 367 10.23 -6.16 20.74
CA ALA A 367 11.29 -5.45 21.45
C ALA A 367 12.68 -6.05 21.16
N ASN A 368 12.80 -7.38 21.14
CA ASN A 368 14.04 -8.07 20.78
C ASN A 368 14.50 -7.77 19.34
N CYS A 369 13.56 -7.73 18.36
CA CYS A 369 13.88 -7.39 16.98
C CYS A 369 14.37 -5.94 16.88
N ASN A 370 13.75 -5.01 17.60
CA ASN A 370 14.17 -3.62 17.65
C ASN A 370 15.59 -3.46 18.21
N GLN A 371 15.90 -4.13 19.33
CA GLN A 371 17.24 -4.10 19.93
C GLN A 371 18.31 -4.68 19.00
N LYS A 372 17.96 -5.69 18.20
CA LYS A 372 18.86 -6.38 17.26
C LYS A 372 18.87 -5.77 15.87
N LYS A 373 18.08 -4.70 15.61
CA LYS A 373 17.90 -4.08 14.29
C LYS A 373 17.48 -5.09 13.22
N ILE A 374 16.52 -5.95 13.53
CA ILE A 374 15.95 -6.94 12.61
C ILE A 374 14.59 -6.43 12.13
N PRO A 375 14.37 -6.23 10.82
CA PRO A 375 13.07 -5.87 10.24
C PRO A 375 11.97 -6.85 10.65
N LEU A 376 10.75 -6.34 10.81
CA LEU A 376 9.58 -7.12 11.24
C LEU A 376 8.63 -7.40 10.07
N LEU A 377 8.20 -8.66 9.96
CA LEU A 377 7.15 -9.09 9.05
C LEU A 377 5.94 -9.58 9.84
N PHE A 378 4.80 -8.93 9.64
CA PHE A 378 3.51 -9.31 10.21
C PHE A 378 2.68 -10.08 9.17
N LEU A 379 2.25 -11.29 9.53
CA LEU A 379 1.34 -12.11 8.74
C LEU A 379 -0.02 -12.14 9.45
N GLN A 380 -0.98 -11.39 8.92
CA GLN A 380 -2.28 -11.20 9.54
C GLN A 380 -3.31 -12.23 9.09
N ASP A 381 -3.86 -12.96 10.04
CA ASP A 381 -5.15 -13.64 9.95
C ASP A 381 -5.80 -13.63 11.34
N VAL A 382 -6.24 -12.43 11.76
CA VAL A 382 -6.70 -12.13 13.11
C VAL A 382 -8.17 -11.73 13.14
N THR A 383 -8.93 -12.35 14.04
CA THR A 383 -10.34 -12.05 14.26
C THR A 383 -10.59 -11.09 15.42
N GLY A 384 -9.59 -10.83 16.23
CA GLY A 384 -9.63 -9.92 17.37
C GLY A 384 -8.90 -10.44 18.60
N PHE A 385 -9.08 -9.74 19.71
CA PHE A 385 -8.67 -10.19 21.04
C PHE A 385 -9.73 -11.09 21.66
N MET A 386 -9.33 -11.99 22.56
CA MET A 386 -10.28 -12.80 23.32
C MET A 386 -11.17 -11.92 24.20
N VAL A 387 -12.44 -12.24 24.22
CA VAL A 387 -13.48 -11.52 24.97
C VAL A 387 -14.05 -12.38 26.10
N GLY A 388 -14.79 -11.77 27.01
CA GLY A 388 -15.49 -12.43 28.10
C GLY A 388 -14.84 -12.21 29.46
N SER A 389 -15.60 -12.44 30.52
CA SER A 389 -15.20 -12.09 31.90
C SER A 389 -13.84 -12.65 32.31
N LYS A 390 -13.53 -13.89 31.93
CA LYS A 390 -12.23 -14.51 32.23
C LYS A 390 -11.06 -13.73 31.62
N SER A 391 -11.21 -13.27 30.38
CA SER A 391 -10.17 -12.50 29.67
C SER A 391 -10.05 -11.08 30.22
N GLU A 392 -11.20 -10.43 30.46
CA GLU A 392 -11.23 -9.08 31.02
C GLU A 392 -10.62 -9.05 32.43
N HIS A 393 -11.02 -9.96 33.32
CA HIS A 393 -10.46 -10.07 34.65
C HIS A 393 -8.99 -10.52 34.64
N GLY A 394 -8.55 -11.24 33.59
CA GLY A 394 -7.18 -11.60 33.35
C GLY A 394 -6.30 -10.47 32.83
N GLY A 395 -6.88 -9.31 32.45
CA GLY A 395 -6.16 -8.14 31.98
C GLY A 395 -5.85 -8.15 30.50
N ILE A 396 -6.69 -8.75 29.65
CA ILE A 396 -6.47 -8.83 28.19
C ILE A 396 -6.26 -7.45 27.56
N ILE A 397 -6.99 -6.42 28.01
CA ILE A 397 -6.85 -5.06 27.47
C ILE A 397 -5.48 -4.45 27.81
N LYS A 398 -4.94 -4.74 28.99
CA LYS A 398 -3.62 -4.35 29.44
C LYS A 398 -2.54 -5.02 28.55
N ASP A 399 -2.65 -6.32 28.36
CA ASP A 399 -1.68 -7.10 27.59
C ASP A 399 -1.77 -6.77 26.10
N GLY A 400 -2.97 -6.55 25.59
CA GLY A 400 -3.19 -6.04 24.23
C GLY A 400 -2.59 -4.66 24.02
N ALA A 401 -2.74 -3.74 24.99
CA ALA A 401 -2.15 -2.41 24.93
C ALA A 401 -0.62 -2.44 24.90
N LYS A 402 0.03 -3.38 25.60
CA LYS A 402 1.50 -3.60 25.50
C LYS A 402 1.92 -3.97 24.08
N LEU A 403 1.18 -4.88 23.43
CA LEU A 403 1.47 -5.28 22.06
C LEU A 403 1.30 -4.12 21.09
N VAL A 404 0.18 -3.40 21.17
CA VAL A 404 -0.07 -2.21 20.34
C VAL A 404 1.01 -1.15 20.54
N ASN A 405 1.43 -0.93 21.80
CA ASN A 405 2.53 -0.01 22.13
C ASN A 405 3.85 -0.44 21.48
N ALA A 406 4.22 -1.72 21.56
CA ALA A 406 5.45 -2.23 20.96
C ALA A 406 5.47 -2.07 19.43
N VAL A 407 4.34 -2.31 18.77
CA VAL A 407 4.18 -2.09 17.32
C VAL A 407 4.32 -0.61 16.97
N ALA A 408 3.65 0.28 17.71
CA ALA A 408 3.66 1.73 17.48
C ALA A 408 5.05 2.34 17.66
N ASN A 409 5.79 1.90 18.69
CA ASN A 409 7.12 2.43 19.00
C ASN A 409 8.28 1.73 18.30
N SER A 410 7.99 0.71 17.48
CA SER A 410 9.04 0.02 16.71
C SER A 410 9.78 0.99 15.80
N VAL A 411 11.11 0.96 15.85
CA VAL A 411 12.02 1.77 15.03
C VAL A 411 12.60 0.99 13.85
N VAL A 412 12.51 -0.34 13.88
CA VAL A 412 12.86 -1.16 12.71
C VAL A 412 11.71 -1.14 11.70
N PRO A 413 12.01 -1.28 10.40
CA PRO A 413 10.96 -1.33 9.37
C PRO A 413 9.99 -2.48 9.63
N LYS A 414 8.73 -2.20 9.44
CA LYS A 414 7.61 -3.14 9.56
C LYS A 414 7.01 -3.38 8.19
N PHE A 415 6.69 -4.62 7.88
CA PHE A 415 6.01 -5.06 6.67
C PHE A 415 4.80 -5.89 7.06
N THR A 416 3.69 -5.71 6.36
CA THR A 416 2.45 -6.42 6.70
C THR A 416 1.87 -7.12 5.48
N VAL A 417 1.53 -8.40 5.64
CA VAL A 417 0.78 -9.19 4.66
C VAL A 417 -0.54 -9.62 5.30
N VAL A 418 -1.64 -9.13 4.75
CA VAL A 418 -2.98 -9.53 5.16
C VAL A 418 -3.34 -10.82 4.41
N ILE A 419 -3.14 -11.96 5.07
CA ILE A 419 -3.36 -13.29 4.50
C ILE A 419 -4.85 -13.66 4.53
N GLY A 420 -5.51 -13.37 5.64
CA GLY A 420 -6.91 -13.68 5.88
C GLY A 420 -7.62 -12.53 6.59
N ASN A 421 -8.24 -12.79 7.73
CA ASN A 421 -8.96 -11.77 8.47
C ASN A 421 -8.03 -10.74 9.11
N SER A 422 -8.48 -9.51 9.16
CA SER A 422 -7.82 -8.40 9.86
C SER A 422 -8.88 -7.53 10.51
N TYR A 423 -9.36 -7.96 11.69
CA TYR A 423 -10.54 -7.37 12.32
C TYR A 423 -10.23 -6.61 13.61
N GLY A 424 -10.93 -5.48 13.76
CA GLY A 424 -10.95 -4.65 14.97
C GLY A 424 -9.56 -4.26 15.44
N ALA A 425 -9.36 -4.26 16.77
CA ALA A 425 -8.06 -3.95 17.39
C ALA A 425 -6.96 -4.99 17.06
N GLY A 426 -7.33 -6.17 16.57
CA GLY A 426 -6.38 -7.15 16.04
C GLY A 426 -5.59 -6.62 14.84
N ASN A 427 -6.23 -5.83 13.95
CA ASN A 427 -5.56 -5.12 12.87
C ASN A 427 -4.45 -4.20 13.42
N TYR A 428 -4.72 -3.47 14.49
CA TYR A 428 -3.76 -2.55 15.11
C TYR A 428 -2.59 -3.30 15.75
N ALA A 429 -2.88 -4.32 16.54
CA ALA A 429 -1.89 -5.14 17.21
C ALA A 429 -0.96 -5.90 16.24
N MET A 430 -1.43 -6.18 15.03
CA MET A 430 -0.69 -6.87 13.98
C MET A 430 -0.19 -5.92 12.88
N CYS A 431 0.05 -4.64 13.22
CA CYS A 431 0.61 -3.63 12.32
C CYS A 431 -0.24 -3.35 11.08
N GLY A 432 -1.50 -2.95 11.27
CA GLY A 432 -2.35 -2.42 10.20
C GLY A 432 -1.84 -1.08 9.67
N LYS A 433 -2.51 -0.52 8.67
CA LYS A 433 -2.09 0.70 7.94
C LYS A 433 -1.76 1.89 8.84
N ALA A 434 -2.51 2.10 9.93
CA ALA A 434 -2.32 3.20 10.86
C ALA A 434 -1.08 3.07 11.77
N TYR A 435 -0.37 1.94 11.70
CA TYR A 435 0.86 1.69 12.45
C TYR A 435 2.12 1.76 11.59
N ASP A 436 2.02 2.46 10.48
CA ASP A 436 3.11 2.83 9.58
C ASP A 436 3.97 1.64 9.12
N PRO A 437 3.37 0.58 8.53
CA PRO A 437 4.17 -0.41 7.82
C PRO A 437 4.80 0.24 6.59
N ARG A 438 6.09 -0.05 6.33
CA ARG A 438 6.77 0.43 5.11
C ARG A 438 6.05 -0.01 3.84
N LEU A 439 5.54 -1.24 3.85
CA LEU A 439 4.61 -1.77 2.86
C LEU A 439 3.56 -2.62 3.57
N ILE A 440 2.33 -2.53 3.10
CA ILE A 440 1.21 -3.38 3.50
C ILE A 440 0.52 -3.94 2.26
N VAL A 441 0.56 -5.25 2.09
CA VAL A 441 -0.07 -5.94 0.97
C VAL A 441 -1.13 -6.92 1.46
N SER A 442 -2.07 -7.24 0.60
CA SER A 442 -3.08 -8.26 0.87
C SER A 442 -2.95 -9.40 -0.13
N TRP A 443 -3.18 -10.63 0.31
CA TRP A 443 -3.51 -11.69 -0.62
C TRP A 443 -4.96 -11.53 -1.08
N HIS A 444 -5.36 -12.21 -2.17
CA HIS A 444 -6.75 -12.24 -2.63
C HIS A 444 -7.73 -12.70 -1.55
N SER A 445 -7.19 -13.36 -0.53
CA SER A 445 -7.89 -13.89 0.63
C SER A 445 -8.03 -12.92 1.79
N GLY A 446 -7.41 -11.74 1.79
CA GLY A 446 -7.43 -10.79 2.90
C GLY A 446 -8.77 -10.06 3.06
N ASN A 447 -9.21 -9.91 4.30
CA ASN A 447 -10.42 -9.18 4.66
C ASN A 447 -10.12 -8.17 5.76
N ILE A 448 -10.48 -6.90 5.56
CA ILE A 448 -10.24 -5.83 6.54
C ILE A 448 -11.57 -5.23 6.97
N SER A 449 -11.88 -5.28 8.28
CA SER A 449 -13.10 -4.70 8.85
C SER A 449 -12.98 -4.54 10.37
N VAL A 450 -13.98 -3.88 10.97
CA VAL A 450 -14.15 -3.89 12.43
C VAL A 450 -14.50 -5.29 12.94
N MET A 451 -15.36 -6.03 12.21
CA MET A 451 -15.77 -7.40 12.54
C MET A 451 -16.27 -8.12 11.27
N GLY A 452 -16.46 -9.43 11.33
CA GLY A 452 -17.00 -10.18 10.19
C GLY A 452 -18.46 -9.81 9.88
N GLY A 453 -18.86 -9.86 8.59
CA GLY A 453 -20.16 -9.37 8.12
C GLY A 453 -21.35 -9.99 8.83
N ALA A 454 -21.35 -11.30 9.09
CA ALA A 454 -22.43 -11.97 9.83
C ALA A 454 -22.54 -11.50 11.30
N GLN A 455 -21.41 -11.19 11.95
CA GLN A 455 -21.41 -10.66 13.31
C GLN A 455 -21.88 -9.22 13.33
N ALA A 456 -21.43 -8.39 12.37
CA ALA A 456 -21.87 -7.01 12.21
C ALA A 456 -23.40 -6.95 11.98
N ALA A 457 -23.92 -7.81 11.09
CA ALA A 457 -25.36 -7.88 10.84
C ALA A 457 -26.18 -8.21 12.09
N LYS A 458 -25.71 -9.16 12.91
CA LYS A 458 -26.37 -9.49 14.20
C LYS A 458 -26.38 -8.31 15.18
N VAL A 459 -25.25 -7.61 15.33
CA VAL A 459 -25.13 -6.47 16.26
C VAL A 459 -26.03 -5.32 15.81
N LEU A 460 -25.99 -4.95 14.52
CA LEU A 460 -26.81 -3.86 13.98
C LEU A 460 -28.29 -4.17 14.03
N LEU A 461 -28.66 -5.43 13.75
CA LEU A 461 -30.03 -5.90 13.89
C LEU A 461 -30.55 -5.77 15.33
N GLN A 462 -29.74 -6.13 16.33
CA GLN A 462 -30.10 -5.97 17.74
C GLN A 462 -30.30 -4.49 18.11
N ILE A 463 -29.44 -3.59 17.61
CA ILE A 463 -29.56 -2.16 17.83
C ILE A 463 -30.86 -1.62 17.21
N GLU A 464 -31.15 -1.98 15.97
CA GLU A 464 -32.35 -1.54 15.25
C GLU A 464 -33.63 -2.07 15.91
N THR A 465 -33.64 -3.36 16.29
CA THR A 465 -34.74 -3.95 17.05
C THR A 465 -35.00 -3.20 18.39
N ALA A 466 -33.93 -2.87 19.10
CA ALA A 466 -34.05 -2.11 20.34
C ALA A 466 -34.60 -0.67 20.12
N ASN A 467 -34.20 -0.03 19.02
CA ASN A 467 -34.68 1.30 18.65
C ASN A 467 -36.18 1.27 18.27
N LEU A 468 -36.62 0.28 17.50
CA LEU A 468 -38.01 0.11 17.10
C LEU A 468 -38.90 -0.18 18.30
N LYS A 469 -38.46 -1.06 19.23
CA LYS A 469 -39.17 -1.30 20.49
C LYS A 469 -39.39 -0.04 21.33
N LYS A 470 -38.40 0.88 21.37
CA LYS A 470 -38.54 2.18 22.05
C LYS A 470 -39.60 3.06 21.37
N LYS A 471 -39.84 2.89 20.07
CA LYS A 471 -40.89 3.62 19.32
C LYS A 471 -42.26 2.94 19.36
N GLY A 472 -42.37 1.75 19.99
CA GLY A 472 -43.60 0.97 20.04
C GLY A 472 -43.83 0.14 18.73
N GLU A 473 -42.79 -0.05 17.92
CA GLU A 473 -42.85 -0.83 16.70
C GLU A 473 -42.13 -2.17 16.88
N GLU A 474 -42.62 -3.22 16.22
CA GLU A 474 -41.99 -4.54 16.18
C GLU A 474 -41.59 -4.89 14.75
N LEU A 475 -40.39 -5.49 14.61
CA LEU A 475 -39.95 -6.08 13.34
C LEU A 475 -40.68 -7.42 13.12
N THR A 476 -41.29 -7.57 11.94
CA THR A 476 -41.75 -8.90 11.53
C THR A 476 -40.56 -9.79 11.14
N PRO A 477 -40.66 -11.13 11.26
CA PRO A 477 -39.58 -12.05 10.89
C PRO A 477 -39.05 -11.83 9.48
N GLU A 478 -39.93 -11.49 8.51
CA GLU A 478 -39.55 -11.21 7.12
C GLU A 478 -38.73 -9.92 6.99
N LYS A 479 -39.10 -8.85 7.70
CA LYS A 479 -38.35 -7.59 7.72
C LYS A 479 -37.00 -7.76 8.43
N GLU A 480 -36.98 -8.56 9.50
CA GLU A 480 -35.75 -8.90 10.22
C GLU A 480 -34.76 -9.64 9.31
N ALA A 481 -35.22 -10.67 8.58
CA ALA A 481 -34.41 -11.43 7.65
C ALA A 481 -33.90 -10.57 6.48
N ALA A 482 -34.75 -9.70 5.93
CA ALA A 482 -34.37 -8.79 4.84
C ALA A 482 -33.32 -7.76 5.30
N LEU A 483 -33.49 -7.18 6.49
CA LEU A 483 -32.53 -6.24 7.07
C LEU A 483 -31.18 -6.93 7.35
N PHE A 484 -31.22 -8.13 7.93
CA PHE A 484 -30.01 -8.91 8.17
C PHE A 484 -29.25 -9.21 6.87
N ALA A 485 -29.96 -9.65 5.82
CA ALA A 485 -29.35 -9.93 4.53
C ALA A 485 -28.73 -8.69 3.90
N HIS A 486 -29.43 -7.55 3.94
CA HIS A 486 -28.95 -6.28 3.40
C HIS A 486 -27.67 -5.79 4.12
N ILE A 487 -27.66 -5.78 5.45
CA ILE A 487 -26.50 -5.39 6.24
C ILE A 487 -25.31 -6.33 5.95
N LYS A 488 -25.59 -7.63 5.95
CA LYS A 488 -24.55 -8.63 5.66
C LYS A 488 -23.92 -8.42 4.28
N GLU A 489 -24.73 -8.19 3.25
CA GLU A 489 -24.26 -7.94 1.88
C GLU A 489 -23.36 -6.69 1.80
N GLN A 490 -23.78 -5.57 2.41
CA GLN A 490 -22.96 -4.35 2.47
C GLN A 490 -21.61 -4.60 3.16
N TYR A 491 -21.59 -5.32 4.27
CA TYR A 491 -20.35 -5.64 4.97
C TYR A 491 -19.48 -6.59 4.15
N ASP A 492 -20.06 -7.61 3.54
CA ASP A 492 -19.31 -8.58 2.71
C ASP A 492 -18.64 -7.88 1.51
N GLU A 493 -19.26 -6.86 0.94
CA GLU A 493 -18.64 -6.00 -0.08
C GLU A 493 -17.48 -5.18 0.50
N GLN A 494 -17.70 -4.52 1.64
CA GLN A 494 -16.73 -3.61 2.25
C GLN A 494 -15.50 -4.32 2.85
N ILE A 495 -15.60 -5.57 3.23
CA ILE A 495 -14.46 -6.35 3.75
C ILE A 495 -13.54 -6.89 2.65
N SER A 496 -13.96 -6.83 1.39
CA SER A 496 -13.22 -7.34 0.25
C SER A 496 -11.82 -6.71 0.13
N PRO A 497 -10.78 -7.49 -0.25
CA PRO A 497 -9.45 -6.94 -0.51
C PRO A 497 -9.46 -5.88 -1.63
N TYR A 498 -10.38 -6.00 -2.58
CA TYR A 498 -10.54 -4.99 -3.66
C TYR A 498 -11.09 -3.68 -3.13
N TYR A 499 -12.05 -3.72 -2.22
CA TYR A 499 -12.57 -2.52 -1.57
C TYR A 499 -11.49 -1.79 -0.76
N ALA A 500 -10.68 -2.55 -0.02
CA ALA A 500 -9.55 -2.03 0.73
C ALA A 500 -8.48 -1.42 -0.18
N ALA A 501 -8.10 -2.12 -1.26
CA ALA A 501 -7.11 -1.67 -2.21
C ALA A 501 -7.57 -0.44 -3.01
N ALA A 502 -8.86 -0.37 -3.37
CA ALA A 502 -9.44 0.80 -4.04
C ALA A 502 -9.29 2.08 -3.21
N ARG A 503 -9.27 1.96 -1.88
CA ARG A 503 -9.12 3.05 -0.90
C ARG A 503 -7.71 3.22 -0.36
N LEU A 504 -6.73 2.46 -0.89
CA LEU A 504 -5.34 2.44 -0.44
C LEU A 504 -5.19 2.06 1.05
N TRP A 505 -6.06 1.21 1.59
CA TRP A 505 -5.83 0.59 2.89
C TRP A 505 -4.72 -0.46 2.82
N THR A 506 -4.51 -1.02 1.62
CA THR A 506 -3.35 -1.82 1.28
C THR A 506 -2.67 -1.25 0.03
N ASP A 507 -1.36 -1.44 -0.07
CA ASP A 507 -0.55 -0.96 -1.19
C ASP A 507 -0.73 -1.83 -2.44
N ALA A 508 -1.10 -3.10 -2.28
CA ALA A 508 -1.43 -4.00 -3.40
C ALA A 508 -2.24 -5.22 -2.94
N ILE A 509 -2.91 -5.86 -3.89
CA ILE A 509 -3.34 -7.26 -3.79
C ILE A 509 -2.35 -8.08 -4.61
N ILE A 510 -1.69 -9.04 -3.97
CA ILE A 510 -0.62 -9.83 -4.58
C ILE A 510 -0.95 -11.32 -4.64
N ASP A 511 -0.35 -12.02 -5.58
CA ASP A 511 -0.25 -13.47 -5.55
C ASP A 511 0.60 -13.90 -4.33
N PRO A 512 0.19 -14.90 -3.52
CA PRO A 512 1.01 -15.42 -2.43
C PRO A 512 2.47 -15.68 -2.80
N LEU A 513 2.74 -16.12 -4.02
CA LEU A 513 4.10 -16.40 -4.51
C LEU A 513 4.95 -15.14 -4.71
N GLU A 514 4.34 -13.96 -4.86
CA GLU A 514 5.05 -12.69 -4.98
C GLU A 514 5.51 -12.14 -3.62
N THR A 515 5.03 -12.71 -2.50
CA THR A 515 5.29 -12.20 -1.15
C THR A 515 6.79 -12.02 -0.88
N ARG A 516 7.61 -12.98 -1.25
CA ARG A 516 9.07 -12.92 -1.04
C ARG A 516 9.70 -11.71 -1.73
N GLN A 517 9.34 -11.48 -3.00
CA GLN A 517 9.82 -10.34 -3.77
C GLN A 517 9.40 -8.99 -3.16
N TRP A 518 8.13 -8.87 -2.76
CA TRP A 518 7.61 -7.65 -2.14
C TRP A 518 8.34 -7.31 -0.84
N ILE A 519 8.53 -8.30 0.03
CA ILE A 519 9.21 -8.12 1.32
C ILE A 519 10.70 -7.82 1.11
N ALA A 520 11.38 -8.54 0.22
CA ALA A 520 12.79 -8.30 -0.08
C ALA A 520 13.03 -6.89 -0.63
N MET A 521 12.22 -6.46 -1.61
CA MET A 521 12.30 -5.09 -2.15
C MET A 521 12.00 -4.03 -1.11
N GLY A 522 11.03 -4.31 -0.22
CA GLY A 522 10.70 -3.42 0.88
C GLY A 522 11.84 -3.27 1.89
N ILE A 523 12.49 -4.37 2.28
CA ILE A 523 13.64 -4.33 3.20
C ILE A 523 14.83 -3.63 2.53
N GLU A 524 15.07 -3.88 1.25
CA GLU A 524 16.12 -3.21 0.49
C GLU A 524 15.87 -1.69 0.42
N ALA A 525 14.62 -1.27 0.18
CA ALA A 525 14.22 0.12 0.24
C ALA A 525 14.48 0.72 1.63
N ALA A 526 14.02 0.06 2.67
CA ALA A 526 14.18 0.51 4.05
C ALA A 526 15.65 0.55 4.49
N ASN A 527 16.52 -0.25 3.88
CA ASN A 527 17.95 -0.25 4.17
C ASN A 527 18.65 1.04 3.71
N ASN A 528 18.02 1.88 2.87
CA ASN A 528 18.54 3.21 2.50
C ASN A 528 18.24 4.30 3.56
N ALA A 529 17.49 3.97 4.61
CA ALA A 529 17.15 4.90 5.69
C ALA A 529 17.75 4.42 7.02
N PRO A 530 18.86 5.03 7.50
CA PRO A 530 19.43 4.72 8.80
C PRO A 530 18.40 4.86 9.94
N ILE A 531 18.49 4.02 10.97
CA ILE A 531 17.64 4.13 12.15
C ILE A 531 18.19 5.25 13.04
N GLU A 532 17.55 6.40 13.01
CA GLU A 532 18.00 7.60 13.73
C GLU A 532 17.47 7.64 15.17
N ARG A 533 16.27 7.09 15.40
CA ARG A 533 15.63 7.09 16.73
C ARG A 533 16.03 5.87 17.54
N ALA A 534 16.43 6.08 18.80
CA ALA A 534 16.59 4.97 19.73
C ALA A 534 15.25 4.30 20.04
N PHE A 535 15.25 2.98 20.15
CA PHE A 535 14.07 2.23 20.55
C PHE A 535 13.71 2.52 22.01
N ASN A 536 12.48 2.95 22.24
CA ASN A 536 11.93 3.22 23.56
C ASN A 536 10.42 2.95 23.55
N LEU A 537 9.97 2.06 24.40
CA LEU A 537 8.55 1.73 24.57
C LEU A 537 7.74 2.82 25.31
N GLY A 538 8.41 3.74 25.99
CA GLY A 538 7.75 4.66 26.90
C GLY A 538 7.15 3.92 28.12
N VAL A 539 6.03 4.46 28.65
CA VAL A 539 5.32 3.81 29.76
C VAL A 539 4.43 2.71 29.22
N ILE A 540 4.61 1.50 29.72
CA ILE A 540 3.80 0.32 29.38
C ILE A 540 2.96 -0.13 30.57
N GLN A 541 1.84 -0.78 30.27
CA GLN A 541 0.98 -1.42 31.27
C GLN A 541 1.65 -2.66 31.87
N VAL A 542 1.48 -2.87 33.16
CA VAL A 542 2.01 -3.99 33.94
C VAL A 542 0.91 -4.72 34.72
#